data_eedcd4833124154e66d4399c3cc376b8
#
_entry.id   eedcd4833124154e66d4399c3cc376b8
#
_cell.length_a   1.000
_cell.length_b   1.000
_cell.length_c   1.000
_cell.angle_alpha   90.00
_cell.angle_beta   90.00
_cell.angle_gamma   90.00
#
_symmetry.space_group_name_H-M   'P 1'
#
loop_
_entity.id
_entity.type
_entity.pdbx_description
1 polymer ?
#
loop_
_entity_poly.entity_id
_entity_poly.type
_entity_poly.pdbx_seq_one_letter_code
_entity_poly.pdbx_strand_id
1 'polypeptide(L)'
;MSLMDILKQYAEPSAANAATSPAHFDEAAQSAQPQAIGDGVAAAFRSDQTPPFANMVGQLFGQSNGQQQAGVLNQLLGSINPGLLSGLGGGVLGRLLGGAREAGSGAAAPTVTAEQASQLTPDQVREIATHAEQHDPGIVDKVAGFYGQHPQLVKTLGGIALAVILGKMAR
;
A
#
# COMPACT_ATOMS: atom_id res chain seq x y z
N MET A 1 -14.38 -24.68 9.56
CA MET A 1 -15.00 -23.43 9.97
C MET A 1 -15.41 -22.67 8.71
N SER A 2 -16.60 -22.07 8.70
CA SER A 2 -17.08 -21.29 7.57
C SER A 2 -16.50 -19.86 7.63
N LEU A 3 -16.22 -19.24 6.49
CA LEU A 3 -15.84 -17.83 6.39
C LEU A 3 -16.79 -16.92 7.21
N MET A 4 -18.10 -17.25 7.20
CA MET A 4 -19.13 -16.54 7.96
C MET A 4 -18.90 -16.59 9.47
N ASP A 5 -18.39 -17.70 10.00
CA ASP A 5 -18.14 -17.84 11.44
C ASP A 5 -16.93 -17.02 11.87
N ILE A 6 -15.90 -16.99 11.03
CA ILE A 6 -14.70 -16.15 11.23
C ILE A 6 -15.08 -14.67 11.19
N LEU A 7 -15.84 -14.26 10.18
CA LEU A 7 -16.28 -12.87 10.01
C LEU A 7 -17.21 -12.40 11.11
N LYS A 8 -18.12 -13.25 11.62
CA LYS A 8 -18.98 -12.95 12.77
C LYS A 8 -18.17 -12.71 14.05
N GLN A 9 -17.10 -13.47 14.25
CA GLN A 9 -16.22 -13.30 15.41
C GLN A 9 -15.55 -11.93 15.44
N TYR A 10 -15.29 -11.31 14.27
CA TYR A 10 -14.70 -9.98 14.16
C TYR A 10 -15.71 -8.82 14.09
N ALA A 11 -17.00 -9.12 13.89
CA ALA A 11 -18.06 -8.12 13.94
C ALA A 11 -18.44 -7.72 15.37
N GLU A 12 -18.06 -8.51 16.37
CA GLU A 12 -18.29 -8.25 17.80
C GLU A 12 -17.20 -7.35 18.38
N PRO A 13 -17.53 -6.21 19.02
CA PRO A 13 -16.53 -5.28 19.56
C PRO A 13 -15.66 -5.86 20.69
N SER A 14 -16.04 -7.01 21.25
CA SER A 14 -15.26 -7.72 22.29
C SER A 14 -14.11 -8.56 21.73
N ALA A 15 -14.08 -8.82 20.43
CA ALA A 15 -13.07 -9.69 19.80
C ALA A 15 -11.77 -8.97 19.42
N ALA A 16 -11.68 -7.67 19.68
CA ALA A 16 -10.46 -6.87 19.41
C ALA A 16 -9.20 -7.37 20.16
N ASN A 17 -9.39 -8.27 21.13
CA ASN A 17 -8.29 -8.91 21.88
C ASN A 17 -8.00 -10.37 21.48
N ALA A 18 -8.78 -10.96 20.59
CA ALA A 18 -8.43 -12.23 19.99
C ALA A 18 -7.31 -11.94 18.98
N ALA A 19 -6.09 -12.37 19.30
CA ALA A 19 -4.92 -12.21 18.44
C ALA A 19 -5.30 -12.51 16.99
N THR A 20 -5.33 -11.48 16.16
CA THR A 20 -5.64 -11.57 14.74
C THR A 20 -4.52 -12.36 14.11
N SER A 21 -4.69 -13.67 14.05
CA SER A 21 -3.69 -14.56 13.49
C SER A 21 -3.59 -14.30 11.98
N PRO A 22 -2.40 -14.17 11.43
CA PRO A 22 -2.19 -14.11 9.98
C PRO A 22 -2.89 -15.25 9.23
N ALA A 23 -3.08 -16.39 9.89
CA ALA A 23 -3.79 -17.55 9.34
C ALA A 23 -5.28 -17.28 9.06
N HIS A 24 -5.97 -16.54 9.93
CA HIS A 24 -7.37 -16.14 9.71
C HIS A 24 -7.52 -15.18 8.53
N PHE A 25 -6.55 -14.29 8.37
CA PHE A 25 -6.51 -13.40 7.21
C PHE A 25 -6.30 -14.20 5.91
N ASP A 26 -5.42 -15.21 5.90
CA ASP A 26 -5.20 -16.06 4.74
C ASP A 26 -6.48 -16.78 4.29
N GLU A 27 -7.21 -17.34 5.24
CA GLU A 27 -8.47 -18.04 4.96
C GLU A 27 -9.54 -17.07 4.42
N ALA A 28 -9.65 -15.89 5.03
CA ALA A 28 -10.54 -14.84 4.55
C ALA A 28 -10.12 -14.32 3.16
N ALA A 29 -8.82 -14.11 2.93
CA ALA A 29 -8.29 -13.60 1.66
C ALA A 29 -8.45 -14.58 0.50
N GLN A 30 -8.37 -15.91 0.75
CA GLN A 30 -8.61 -16.93 -0.27
C GLN A 30 -10.06 -16.96 -0.76
N SER A 31 -10.99 -16.56 0.09
CA SER A 31 -12.42 -16.56 -0.22
C SER A 31 -12.95 -15.19 -0.65
N ALA A 32 -12.17 -14.12 -0.40
CA ALA A 32 -12.57 -12.75 -0.67
C ALA A 32 -12.14 -12.31 -2.08
N GLN A 33 -12.93 -11.41 -2.65
CA GLN A 33 -12.53 -10.73 -3.88
C GLN A 33 -11.38 -9.75 -3.59
N PRO A 34 -10.40 -9.56 -4.50
CA PRO A 34 -9.30 -8.61 -4.34
C PRO A 34 -9.76 -7.19 -4.01
N GLN A 35 -10.92 -6.78 -4.52
CA GLN A 35 -11.53 -5.49 -4.23
C GLN A 35 -11.92 -5.35 -2.75
N ALA A 36 -12.51 -6.39 -2.16
CA ALA A 36 -12.88 -6.38 -0.74
C ALA A 36 -11.65 -6.29 0.17
N ILE A 37 -10.55 -6.94 -0.22
CA ILE A 37 -9.26 -6.82 0.47
C ILE A 37 -8.73 -5.40 0.32
N GLY A 38 -8.76 -4.84 -0.90
CA GLY A 38 -8.35 -3.46 -1.18
C GLY A 38 -9.14 -2.44 -0.34
N ASP A 39 -10.46 -2.57 -0.26
CA ASP A 39 -11.32 -1.72 0.57
C ASP A 39 -10.97 -1.83 2.06
N GLY A 40 -10.65 -3.05 2.51
CA GLY A 40 -10.17 -3.30 3.86
C GLY A 40 -8.81 -2.61 4.13
N VAL A 41 -7.88 -2.72 3.20
CA VAL A 41 -6.56 -2.07 3.28
C VAL A 41 -6.71 -0.54 3.27
N ALA A 42 -7.59 0.02 2.42
CA ALA A 42 -7.88 1.46 2.42
C ALA A 42 -8.46 1.93 3.76
N ALA A 43 -9.34 1.13 4.37
CA ALA A 43 -9.88 1.42 5.70
C ALA A 43 -8.78 1.37 6.78
N ALA A 44 -7.85 0.42 6.69
CA ALA A 44 -6.70 0.35 7.58
C ALA A 44 -5.78 1.57 7.41
N PHE A 45 -5.52 2.01 6.19
CA PHE A 45 -4.70 3.20 5.90
C PHE A 45 -5.30 4.50 6.46
N ARG A 46 -6.63 4.57 6.58
CA ARG A 46 -7.37 5.73 7.12
C ARG A 46 -7.73 5.60 8.60
N SER A 47 -7.37 4.50 9.24
CA SER A 47 -7.71 4.26 10.65
C SER A 47 -6.73 4.95 11.58
N ASP A 48 -7.25 5.64 12.60
CA ASP A 48 -6.44 6.22 13.68
C ASP A 48 -5.79 5.16 14.59
N GLN A 49 -6.20 3.90 14.46
CA GLN A 49 -5.65 2.78 15.23
C GLN A 49 -4.42 2.14 14.58
N THR A 50 -4.15 2.49 13.33
CA THR A 50 -3.01 1.99 12.55
C THR A 50 -1.99 3.11 12.34
N PRO A 51 -0.73 2.77 12.02
CA PRO A 51 0.25 3.78 11.62
C PRO A 51 -0.24 4.60 10.42
N PRO A 52 0.22 5.85 10.25
CA PRO A 52 -0.11 6.68 9.09
C PRO A 52 0.15 5.95 7.76
N PHE A 53 -0.64 6.28 6.74
CA PHE A 53 -0.55 5.71 5.38
C PHE A 53 0.88 5.59 4.87
N ALA A 54 1.66 6.67 4.94
CA ALA A 54 3.04 6.70 4.47
C ALA A 54 3.95 5.69 5.19
N ASN A 55 3.75 5.50 6.51
CA ASN A 55 4.52 4.52 7.28
C ASN A 55 4.18 3.09 6.88
N MET A 56 2.90 2.80 6.68
CA MET A 56 2.47 1.48 6.23
C MET A 56 2.95 1.17 4.82
N VAL A 57 2.90 2.14 3.92
CA VAL A 57 3.44 1.99 2.56
C VAL A 57 4.95 1.73 2.59
N GLY A 58 5.72 2.46 3.39
CA GLY A 58 7.15 2.22 3.56
C GLY A 58 7.46 0.82 4.10
N GLN A 59 6.69 0.36 5.07
CA GLN A 59 6.82 -1.00 5.62
C GLN A 59 6.51 -2.07 4.57
N LEU A 60 5.39 -1.93 3.86
CA LEU A 60 5.00 -2.86 2.79
C LEU A 60 6.03 -2.85 1.65
N PHE A 61 6.56 -1.68 1.31
CA PHE A 61 7.60 -1.54 0.30
C PHE A 61 8.84 -2.35 0.66
N GLY A 62 9.30 -2.27 1.91
CA GLY A 62 10.45 -3.05 2.40
C GLY A 62 10.24 -4.57 2.33
N GLN A 63 8.99 -5.03 2.33
CA GLN A 63 8.62 -6.45 2.25
C GLN A 63 8.28 -6.90 0.82
N SER A 64 8.18 -5.96 -0.11
CA SER A 64 7.80 -6.20 -1.50
C SER A 64 9.00 -6.63 -2.35
N ASN A 65 8.76 -7.44 -3.37
CA ASN A 65 9.76 -7.71 -4.40
C ASN A 65 9.91 -6.50 -5.36
N GLY A 66 10.97 -6.48 -6.18
CA GLY A 66 11.27 -5.34 -7.06
C GLY A 66 10.13 -4.96 -8.00
N GLN A 67 9.36 -5.91 -8.52
CA GLN A 67 8.21 -5.63 -9.39
C GLN A 67 7.05 -4.97 -8.63
N GLN A 68 6.77 -5.46 -7.42
CA GLN A 68 5.76 -4.87 -6.54
C GLN A 68 6.17 -3.48 -6.08
N GLN A 69 7.44 -3.29 -5.76
CA GLN A 69 8.03 -1.99 -5.43
C GLN A 69 7.85 -0.98 -6.57
N ALA A 70 8.17 -1.38 -7.81
CA ALA A 70 7.95 -0.56 -8.98
C ALA A 70 6.47 -0.23 -9.20
N GLY A 71 5.58 -1.21 -9.01
CA GLY A 71 4.13 -1.02 -9.12
C GLY A 71 3.59 0.05 -8.16
N VAL A 72 3.96 -0.02 -6.88
CA VAL A 72 3.57 0.97 -5.87
C VAL A 72 4.14 2.35 -6.19
N LEU A 73 5.42 2.43 -6.55
CA LEU A 73 6.06 3.69 -6.91
C LEU A 73 5.40 4.34 -8.12
N ASN A 74 5.05 3.57 -9.13
CA ASN A 74 4.36 4.09 -10.31
C ASN A 74 2.97 4.64 -9.95
N GLN A 75 2.26 4.01 -9.00
CA GLN A 75 1.00 4.54 -8.47
C GLN A 75 1.21 5.86 -7.72
N LEU A 76 2.21 5.92 -6.84
CA LEU A 76 2.53 7.13 -6.08
C LEU A 76 2.96 8.27 -7.00
N LEU A 77 3.89 8.02 -7.92
CA LEU A 77 4.42 9.02 -8.85
C LEU A 77 3.37 9.52 -9.85
N GLY A 78 2.45 8.64 -10.27
CA GLY A 78 1.33 9.01 -11.13
C GLY A 78 0.32 9.97 -10.48
N SER A 79 0.31 10.05 -9.15
CA SER A 79 -0.55 10.96 -8.39
C SER A 79 0.14 12.27 -7.99
N ILE A 80 1.46 12.37 -8.15
CA ILE A 80 2.23 13.58 -7.84
C ILE A 80 2.42 14.40 -9.12
N ASN A 81 2.18 15.70 -9.03
CA ASN A 81 2.41 16.61 -10.14
C ASN A 81 3.92 16.64 -10.54
N PRO A 82 4.26 16.53 -11.83
CA PRO A 82 5.67 16.53 -12.30
C PRO A 82 6.50 17.72 -11.79
N GLY A 83 5.87 18.88 -11.55
CA GLY A 83 6.55 20.05 -11.00
C GLY A 83 7.06 19.85 -9.58
N LEU A 84 6.41 19.04 -8.77
CA LEU A 84 6.81 18.74 -7.40
C LEU A 84 7.88 17.64 -7.33
N LEU A 85 7.88 16.74 -8.31
CA LEU A 85 8.94 15.74 -8.46
C LEU A 85 10.31 16.38 -8.62
N SER A 86 10.38 17.56 -9.23
CA SER A 86 11.64 18.32 -9.32
C SER A 86 12.10 18.89 -7.97
N GLY A 87 11.17 19.19 -7.05
CA GLY A 87 11.47 19.64 -5.68
C GLY A 87 11.94 18.51 -4.78
N LEU A 88 11.40 17.30 -4.95
CA LEU A 88 11.81 16.08 -4.26
C LEU A 88 13.10 15.47 -4.84
N GLY A 89 13.51 15.97 -6.02
CA GLY A 89 14.51 15.36 -6.89
C GLY A 89 15.97 15.65 -6.52
N GLY A 90 16.26 16.24 -5.38
CA GLY A 90 17.65 16.51 -4.94
C GLY A 90 18.49 15.28 -4.57
N GLY A 91 17.91 14.07 -4.64
CA GLY A 91 18.56 12.82 -4.28
C GLY A 91 18.48 11.73 -5.34
N VAL A 92 18.33 10.49 -4.89
CA VAL A 92 18.22 9.29 -5.74
C VAL A 92 17.01 9.40 -6.69
N LEU A 93 15.93 10.02 -6.27
CA LEU A 93 14.73 10.22 -7.09
C LEU A 93 15.01 11.09 -8.33
N GLY A 94 15.83 12.14 -8.19
CA GLY A 94 16.24 12.98 -9.31
C GLY A 94 17.09 12.23 -10.35
N ARG A 95 17.93 11.30 -9.89
CA ARG A 95 18.70 10.40 -10.77
C ARG A 95 17.81 9.40 -11.48
N LEU A 96 16.84 8.81 -10.77
CA LEU A 96 15.89 7.85 -11.32
C LEU A 96 14.98 8.48 -12.38
N LEU A 97 14.48 9.69 -12.11
CA LEU A 97 13.61 10.44 -13.01
C LEU A 97 14.40 11.11 -14.15
N GLY A 98 15.66 11.52 -13.91
CA GLY A 98 16.55 12.06 -14.92
C GLY A 98 16.89 11.03 -16.00
N GLY A 99 17.15 9.79 -15.62
CA GLY A 99 17.38 8.68 -16.56
C GLY A 99 16.15 8.31 -17.39
N ALA A 100 14.95 8.47 -16.84
CA ALA A 100 13.70 8.24 -17.57
C ALA A 100 13.40 9.31 -18.65
N ARG A 101 13.92 10.53 -18.48
CA ARG A 101 13.79 11.61 -19.47
C ARG A 101 14.65 11.40 -20.72
N GLU A 102 15.78 10.73 -20.60
CA GLU A 102 16.64 10.42 -21.76
C GLU A 102 16.05 9.31 -22.65
N ALA A 103 15.09 8.54 -22.17
CA ALA A 103 14.42 7.48 -22.95
C ALA A 103 13.33 7.98 -23.91
N GLY A 104 13.19 9.28 -24.13
CA GLY A 104 12.42 9.86 -25.25
C GLY A 104 10.90 9.75 -25.16
N SER A 105 10.32 9.51 -24.01
CA SER A 105 8.87 9.45 -23.81
C SER A 105 8.33 10.83 -23.42
N GLY A 106 7.85 11.58 -24.39
CA GLY A 106 7.14 12.83 -24.13
C GLY A 106 5.91 12.63 -23.26
N ALA A 107 5.73 13.50 -22.26
CA ALA A 107 4.51 13.72 -21.45
C ALA A 107 3.90 12.53 -20.68
N ALA A 108 4.47 11.34 -20.70
CA ALA A 108 4.05 10.24 -19.85
C ALA A 108 4.64 10.37 -18.43
N ALA A 109 3.88 9.99 -17.41
CA ALA A 109 4.39 9.90 -16.05
C ALA A 109 5.65 9.00 -16.04
N PRO A 110 6.70 9.39 -15.31
CA PRO A 110 7.93 8.61 -15.26
C PRO A 110 7.64 7.20 -14.73
N THR A 111 8.00 6.20 -15.53
CA THR A 111 7.82 4.79 -15.15
C THR A 111 9.09 4.29 -14.49
N VAL A 112 8.99 3.83 -13.26
CA VAL A 112 10.09 3.26 -12.48
C VAL A 112 10.19 1.77 -12.76
N THR A 113 11.39 1.28 -13.08
CA THR A 113 11.65 -0.16 -13.26
C THR A 113 11.87 -0.85 -11.91
N ALA A 114 11.81 -2.18 -11.90
CA ALA A 114 12.06 -2.98 -10.69
C ALA A 114 13.45 -2.75 -10.10
N GLU A 115 14.47 -2.59 -10.95
CA GLU A 115 15.84 -2.30 -10.51
C GLU A 115 15.96 -0.90 -9.89
N GLN A 116 15.29 0.08 -10.48
CA GLN A 116 15.25 1.44 -9.94
C GLN A 116 14.49 1.50 -8.61
N ALA A 117 13.37 0.78 -8.52
CA ALA A 117 12.57 0.70 -7.31
C ALA A 117 13.37 0.11 -6.13
N SER A 118 14.16 -0.94 -6.38
CA SER A 118 14.97 -1.59 -5.34
C SER A 118 16.12 -0.72 -4.80
N GLN A 119 16.46 0.38 -5.46
CA GLN A 119 17.46 1.35 -4.99
C GLN A 119 16.88 2.36 -4.00
N LEU A 120 15.56 2.45 -3.89
CA LEU A 120 14.88 3.33 -2.94
C LEU A 120 14.79 2.68 -1.57
N THR A 121 15.03 3.48 -0.54
CA THR A 121 14.82 3.04 0.84
C THR A 121 13.35 3.18 1.24
N PRO A 122 12.87 2.38 2.23
CA PRO A 122 11.52 2.55 2.76
C PRO A 122 11.24 3.97 3.29
N ASP A 123 12.26 4.68 3.80
CA ASP A 123 12.12 6.05 4.29
C ASP A 123 11.87 7.04 3.16
N GLN A 124 12.56 6.90 2.03
CA GLN A 124 12.33 7.71 0.84
C GLN A 124 10.93 7.47 0.27
N VAL A 125 10.47 6.22 0.29
CA VAL A 125 9.11 5.88 -0.15
C VAL A 125 8.05 6.47 0.79
N ARG A 126 8.31 6.51 2.10
CA ARG A 126 7.43 7.20 3.06
C ARG A 126 7.28 8.69 2.74
N GLU A 127 8.38 9.36 2.43
CA GLU A 127 8.36 10.77 2.05
C GLU A 127 7.53 10.98 0.77
N ILE A 128 7.76 10.17 -0.25
CA ILE A 128 6.98 10.18 -1.50
C ILE A 128 5.49 9.95 -1.23
N ALA A 129 5.17 8.94 -0.40
CA ALA A 129 3.79 8.61 -0.04
C ALA A 129 3.09 9.74 0.71
N THR A 130 3.80 10.42 1.62
CA THR A 130 3.27 11.60 2.33
C THR A 130 2.91 12.72 1.36
N HIS A 131 3.79 13.03 0.41
CA HIS A 131 3.53 14.04 -0.60
C HIS A 131 2.40 13.63 -1.56
N ALA A 132 2.36 12.35 -1.95
CA ALA A 132 1.29 11.84 -2.80
C ALA A 132 -0.08 11.95 -2.13
N GLU A 133 -0.18 11.61 -0.84
CA GLU A 133 -1.42 11.70 -0.06
C GLU A 133 -1.90 13.16 0.09
N GLN A 134 -0.97 14.10 0.30
CA GLN A 134 -1.29 15.52 0.40
C GLN A 134 -1.83 16.09 -0.93
N HIS A 135 -1.36 15.57 -2.07
CA HIS A 135 -1.76 16.01 -3.39
C HIS A 135 -3.03 15.36 -3.91
N ASP A 136 -3.13 14.06 -3.69
CA ASP A 136 -4.26 13.24 -4.13
C ASP A 136 -4.64 12.27 -3.02
N PRO A 137 -5.61 12.62 -2.16
CA PRO A 137 -6.11 11.70 -1.14
C PRO A 137 -6.64 10.36 -1.72
N GLY A 138 -7.02 10.33 -3.00
CA GLY A 138 -7.42 9.12 -3.71
C GLY A 138 -6.29 8.12 -3.94
N ILE A 139 -5.02 8.54 -3.74
CA ILE A 139 -3.87 7.63 -3.84
C ILE A 139 -3.96 6.49 -2.81
N VAL A 140 -4.56 6.75 -1.66
CA VAL A 140 -4.78 5.74 -0.62
C VAL A 140 -5.57 4.55 -1.18
N ASP A 141 -6.64 4.82 -1.93
CA ASP A 141 -7.46 3.77 -2.55
C ASP A 141 -6.72 3.05 -3.69
N LYS A 142 -5.95 3.77 -4.49
CA LYS A 142 -5.14 3.21 -5.59
C LYS A 142 -4.09 2.24 -5.05
N VAL A 143 -3.35 2.65 -4.04
CA VAL A 143 -2.32 1.83 -3.39
C VAL A 143 -2.96 0.66 -2.64
N ALA A 144 -4.07 0.89 -1.95
CA ALA A 144 -4.83 -0.18 -1.28
C ALA A 144 -5.34 -1.22 -2.28
N GLY A 145 -5.86 -0.80 -3.43
CA GLY A 145 -6.27 -1.70 -4.52
C GLY A 145 -5.11 -2.54 -5.06
N PHE A 146 -3.93 -1.94 -5.19
CA PHE A 146 -2.71 -2.67 -5.57
C PHE A 146 -2.35 -3.75 -4.54
N TYR A 147 -2.34 -3.40 -3.25
CA TYR A 147 -2.07 -4.38 -2.19
C TYR A 147 -3.19 -5.41 -2.01
N GLY A 148 -4.43 -5.06 -2.35
CA GLY A 148 -5.55 -6.01 -2.39
C GLY A 148 -5.32 -7.18 -3.35
N GLN A 149 -4.54 -6.97 -4.41
CA GLN A 149 -4.10 -8.02 -5.33
C GLN A 149 -2.89 -8.83 -4.81
N HIS A 150 -2.28 -8.38 -3.72
CA HIS A 150 -1.10 -9.00 -3.09
C HIS A 150 -1.32 -9.28 -1.61
N PRO A 151 -2.27 -10.16 -1.24
CA PRO A 151 -2.65 -10.40 0.16
C PRO A 151 -1.47 -10.89 1.03
N GLN A 152 -0.46 -11.50 0.41
CA GLN A 152 0.76 -11.93 1.09
C GLN A 152 1.50 -10.77 1.77
N LEU A 153 1.50 -9.59 1.14
CA LEU A 153 2.12 -8.39 1.70
C LEU A 153 1.26 -7.78 2.82
N VAL A 154 -0.05 -7.83 2.66
CA VAL A 154 -0.99 -7.27 3.65
C VAL A 154 -0.82 -7.93 5.03
N LYS A 155 -0.47 -9.21 5.07
CA LYS A 155 -0.19 -9.94 6.32
C LYS A 155 0.94 -9.34 7.15
N THR A 156 1.87 -8.65 6.51
CA THR A 156 3.02 -8.04 7.18
C THR A 156 2.68 -6.75 7.92
N LEU A 157 1.47 -6.20 7.71
CA LEU A 157 1.03 -4.96 8.38
C LEU A 157 0.79 -5.11 9.89
N GLY A 158 0.71 -6.33 10.39
CA GLY A 158 0.49 -6.60 11.81
C GLY A 158 -0.98 -6.74 12.20
N GLY A 159 -1.21 -7.23 13.42
CA GLY A 159 -2.53 -7.68 13.88
C GLY A 159 -3.61 -6.59 13.90
N ILE A 160 -3.27 -5.35 14.27
CA ILE A 160 -4.24 -4.24 14.34
C ILE A 160 -4.75 -3.89 12.94
N ALA A 161 -3.85 -3.76 11.97
CA ALA A 161 -4.23 -3.50 10.59
C ALA A 161 -5.09 -4.64 10.02
N LEU A 162 -4.69 -5.89 10.28
CA LEU A 162 -5.46 -7.06 9.86
C LEU A 162 -6.87 -7.10 10.49
N ALA A 163 -7.01 -6.70 11.77
CA ALA A 163 -8.31 -6.60 12.44
C ALA A 163 -9.22 -5.58 11.75
N VAL A 164 -8.69 -4.41 11.38
CA VAL A 164 -9.44 -3.36 10.65
C VAL A 164 -9.87 -3.89 9.28
N ILE A 165 -8.96 -4.55 8.55
CA ILE A 165 -9.22 -5.12 7.23
C ILE A 165 -10.33 -6.17 7.31
N LEU A 166 -10.21 -7.13 8.22
CA LEU A 166 -11.21 -8.19 8.41
C LEU A 166 -12.57 -7.63 8.87
N GLY A 167 -12.55 -6.65 9.78
CA GLY A 167 -13.76 -5.96 10.22
C GLY A 167 -14.47 -5.22 9.07
N LYS A 168 -13.73 -4.67 8.13
CA LYS A 168 -14.30 -4.03 6.93
C LYS A 168 -14.87 -5.04 5.95
N MET A 169 -14.15 -6.16 5.73
CA MET A 169 -14.61 -7.25 4.85
C MET A 169 -15.85 -7.97 5.40
N ALA A 170 -16.06 -7.95 6.73
CA ALA A 170 -17.23 -8.54 7.39
C ALA A 170 -18.51 -7.72 7.24
N ARG A 171 -18.43 -6.47 6.82
CA ARG A 171 -19.57 -5.55 6.66
C ARG A 171 -20.05 -5.48 5.22
#